data_233b3dbd10a16082c9aaa2c3b99f11b9
#
_entry.id   233b3dbd10a16082c9aaa2c3b99f11b9
#
_cell.length_a   1.000
_cell.length_b   1.000
_cell.length_c   1.000
_cell.angle_alpha   90.00
_cell.angle_beta   90.00
_cell.angle_gamma   90.00
#
_symmetry.space_group_name_H-M   'P 1'
#
loop_
_entity.id
_entity.type
_entity.pdbx_description
1 polymer ?
#
loop_
_entity_poly.entity_id
_entity_poly.type
_entity_poly.pdbx_seq_one_letter_code
_entity_poly.pdbx_strand_id
1 'polypeptide(L)'
;MLFRSQSVTLEEAWAVIKQATYGHQYDDNWGTIIHPERILVGRALTAQWLPGRPDIHRVIAEQGKSDGRIGGQNAWPVDMLQPGDVYVCDHFGLKEDGPSIGDNVGNAIYARSGNGIVYDGAVRDINGLKELENFTSFVRSYDPSHHLSNLTAGDRMNSTMIGINIPIRIGRATVLPGDVVLGRDGGVMFIPPQLAEKVVQYSEITQLRDHFGHQRLREKKYTAGQIDTRWTDAIEADFTAWLRENIDKLPVPRQQVEEILKGRAR
;
A
#
# COMPACT_ATOMS: atom_id res chain seq x y z
N MET A 1 1.28 8.72 -13.36
CA MET A 1 1.87 7.58 -12.63
C MET A 1 0.80 6.72 -11.93
N LEU A 2 -0.11 7.27 -11.15
CA LEU A 2 -1.15 6.50 -10.41
C LEU A 2 -2.00 5.55 -11.28
N PHE A 3 -2.39 5.93 -12.49
CA PHE A 3 -3.17 5.04 -13.38
C PHE A 3 -2.38 3.84 -13.91
N ARG A 4 -1.08 3.97 -14.12
CA ARG A 4 -0.21 2.88 -14.58
C ARG A 4 0.11 1.87 -13.46
N SER A 5 0.07 2.30 -12.21
CA SER A 5 0.35 1.44 -11.05
C SER A 5 -0.80 0.51 -10.66
N GLN A 6 -2.01 0.74 -11.16
CA GLN A 6 -3.18 -0.10 -10.82
C GLN A 6 -3.09 -1.53 -11.38
N SER A 7 -2.28 -1.77 -12.38
CA SER A 7 -2.04 -3.12 -12.92
C SER A 7 -0.88 -3.86 -12.25
N VAL A 8 -0.01 -3.17 -11.53
CA VAL A 8 1.17 -3.76 -10.88
C VAL A 8 0.78 -4.81 -9.85
N THR A 9 1.38 -6.02 -9.94
CA THR A 9 1.23 -7.07 -8.94
C THR A 9 2.27 -6.96 -7.83
N LEU A 10 2.05 -7.66 -6.71
CA LEU A 10 3.03 -7.70 -5.61
C LEU A 10 4.31 -8.43 -6.04
N GLU A 11 4.20 -9.49 -6.85
CA GLU A 11 5.32 -10.26 -7.37
C GLU A 11 6.22 -9.43 -8.29
N GLU A 12 5.63 -8.61 -9.16
CA GLU A 12 6.35 -7.70 -10.05
C GLU A 12 7.10 -6.62 -9.27
N ALA A 13 6.44 -6.02 -8.29
CA ALA A 13 7.06 -5.04 -7.41
C ALA A 13 8.19 -5.67 -6.59
N TRP A 14 7.97 -6.88 -6.06
CA TRP A 14 8.97 -7.62 -5.30
C TRP A 14 10.21 -7.95 -6.13
N ALA A 15 10.04 -8.36 -7.39
CA ALA A 15 11.16 -8.66 -8.28
C ALA A 15 12.11 -7.46 -8.43
N VAL A 16 11.58 -6.25 -8.58
CA VAL A 16 12.38 -5.02 -8.70
C VAL A 16 13.05 -4.64 -7.37
N ILE A 17 12.32 -4.73 -6.25
CA ILE A 17 12.83 -4.43 -4.90
C ILE A 17 13.99 -5.35 -4.56
N LYS A 18 13.84 -6.65 -4.81
CA LYS A 18 14.88 -7.66 -4.58
C LYS A 18 16.14 -7.41 -5.42
N GLN A 19 15.98 -7.06 -6.70
CA GLN A 19 17.11 -6.70 -7.56
C GLN A 19 17.86 -5.46 -7.09
N ALA A 20 17.15 -4.52 -6.46
CA ALA A 20 17.73 -3.31 -5.88
C ALA A 20 18.33 -3.53 -4.48
N THR A 21 18.45 -4.77 -4.02
CA THR A 21 19.05 -5.18 -2.73
C THR A 21 18.35 -4.67 -1.47
N TYR A 22 17.12 -4.20 -1.58
CA TYR A 22 16.33 -3.88 -0.40
C TYR A 22 15.96 -5.15 0.37
N GLY A 23 15.85 -5.00 1.68
CA GLY A 23 15.39 -6.06 2.57
C GLY A 23 13.89 -6.36 2.42
N HIS A 24 13.30 -6.81 3.49
CA HIS A 24 11.88 -7.18 3.53
C HIS A 24 11.01 -5.91 3.51
N GLN A 25 10.30 -5.66 2.41
CA GLN A 25 9.46 -4.47 2.19
C GLN A 25 7.96 -4.82 2.02
N TYR A 26 7.54 -5.93 2.60
CA TYR A 26 6.22 -6.52 2.42
C TYR A 26 5.64 -7.05 3.73
N ASP A 27 4.33 -6.93 3.90
CA ASP A 27 3.59 -7.53 5.03
C ASP A 27 2.26 -8.13 4.54
N ASP A 28 1.98 -9.37 4.95
CA ASP A 28 0.79 -10.16 4.63
C ASP A 28 -0.04 -10.57 5.86
N ASN A 29 0.38 -10.14 7.05
CA ASN A 29 -0.28 -10.53 8.30
C ASN A 29 -1.48 -9.62 8.64
N TRP A 30 -2.48 -9.59 7.74
CA TRP A 30 -3.68 -8.77 7.89
C TRP A 30 -4.89 -9.62 8.29
N GLY A 31 -5.53 -9.27 9.39
CA GLY A 31 -6.72 -9.99 9.89
C GLY A 31 -8.02 -9.49 9.28
N THR A 32 -8.04 -8.25 8.80
CA THR A 32 -9.20 -7.64 8.13
C THR A 32 -8.75 -6.74 7.00
N ILE A 33 -9.34 -6.93 5.83
CA ILE A 33 -9.16 -6.03 4.68
C ILE A 33 -10.53 -5.42 4.35
N ILE A 34 -10.59 -4.10 4.31
CA ILE A 34 -11.78 -3.35 3.87
C ILE A 34 -11.62 -3.12 2.37
N HIS A 35 -12.64 -3.44 1.58
CA HIS A 35 -12.61 -3.40 0.11
C HIS A 35 -11.45 -4.20 -0.50
N PRO A 36 -11.36 -5.53 -0.21
CA PRO A 36 -10.26 -6.37 -0.71
C PRO A 36 -10.23 -6.49 -2.24
N GLU A 37 -11.35 -6.24 -2.90
CA GLU A 37 -11.49 -6.22 -4.37
C GLU A 37 -10.84 -5.00 -5.02
N ARG A 38 -10.41 -4.01 -4.24
CA ARG A 38 -9.79 -2.77 -4.71
C ARG A 38 -8.31 -2.74 -4.39
N ILE A 39 -7.59 -1.93 -5.13
CA ILE A 39 -6.15 -1.74 -4.95
C ILE A 39 -5.93 -0.47 -4.13
N LEU A 40 -5.13 -0.56 -3.08
CA LEU A 40 -4.63 0.59 -2.34
C LEU A 40 -3.32 1.06 -2.96
N VAL A 41 -3.32 2.25 -3.53
CA VAL A 41 -2.10 2.88 -4.05
C VAL A 41 -2.02 4.32 -3.59
N GLY A 42 -0.90 4.69 -2.98
CA GLY A 42 -0.68 6.08 -2.57
C GLY A 42 0.68 6.30 -1.94
N ARG A 43 0.86 7.48 -1.40
CA ARG A 43 2.10 7.90 -0.73
C ARG A 43 1.93 7.75 0.77
N ALA A 44 2.86 7.09 1.45
CA ALA A 44 2.82 6.89 2.88
C ALA A 44 2.93 8.21 3.66
N LEU A 45 1.90 8.55 4.43
CA LEU A 45 2.02 9.43 5.59
C LEU A 45 2.11 8.52 6.81
N THR A 46 3.22 8.55 7.52
CA THR A 46 3.52 7.60 8.60
C THR A 46 3.19 8.18 9.97
N ALA A 47 2.72 7.33 10.89
CA ALA A 47 2.58 7.65 12.31
C ALA A 47 2.98 6.46 13.18
N GLN A 48 3.54 6.74 14.35
CA GLN A 48 3.97 5.72 15.29
C GLN A 48 3.40 5.96 16.69
N TRP A 49 2.94 4.86 17.27
CA TRP A 49 2.45 4.80 18.62
C TRP A 49 3.27 3.81 19.47
N LEU A 50 3.30 4.04 20.75
CA LEU A 50 3.82 3.11 21.76
C LEU A 50 2.75 2.80 22.80
N PRO A 51 2.89 1.70 23.57
CA PRO A 51 2.08 1.46 24.77
C PRO A 51 2.07 2.69 25.65
N GLY A 52 0.90 2.99 26.23
CA GLY A 52 0.65 4.23 26.95
C GLY A 52 1.57 4.44 28.16
N ARG A 53 2.21 5.61 28.20
CA ARG A 53 3.00 6.09 29.32
C ARG A 53 2.54 7.51 29.70
N PRO A 54 1.92 7.69 30.87
CA PRO A 54 1.34 8.96 31.26
C PRO A 54 2.33 10.14 31.34
N ASP A 55 3.58 9.89 31.69
CA ASP A 55 4.65 10.88 31.73
C ASP A 55 4.99 11.42 30.33
N ILE A 56 5.20 10.52 29.36
CA ILE A 56 5.49 10.89 27.96
C ILE A 56 4.25 11.53 27.32
N HIS A 57 3.07 10.92 27.51
CA HIS A 57 1.84 11.43 26.92
C HIS A 57 1.55 12.87 27.31
N ARG A 58 1.75 13.21 28.60
CA ARG A 58 1.51 14.57 29.11
C ARG A 58 2.39 15.58 28.37
N VAL A 59 3.68 15.29 28.23
CA VAL A 59 4.62 16.18 27.51
C VAL A 59 4.20 16.37 26.04
N ILE A 60 3.84 15.28 25.37
CA ILE A 60 3.41 15.33 23.95
C ILE A 60 2.08 16.09 23.82
N ALA A 61 1.13 15.86 24.72
CA ALA A 61 -0.16 16.55 24.71
C ALA A 61 -0.03 18.05 24.98
N GLU A 62 0.84 18.45 25.92
CA GLU A 62 1.16 19.86 26.20
C GLU A 62 1.84 20.52 24.98
N GLN A 63 2.79 19.83 24.34
CA GLN A 63 3.43 20.32 23.12
C GLN A 63 2.40 20.48 21.99
N GLY A 64 1.55 19.47 21.76
CA GLY A 64 0.51 19.54 20.75
C GLY A 64 -0.45 20.71 20.95
N LYS A 65 -0.83 20.98 22.21
CA LYS A 65 -1.63 22.17 22.55
C LYS A 65 -0.90 23.46 22.26
N SER A 66 0.39 23.53 22.60
CA SER A 66 1.25 24.70 22.30
C SER A 66 1.38 24.94 20.79
N ASP A 67 1.43 23.86 20.01
CA ASP A 67 1.49 23.91 18.54
C ASP A 67 0.12 24.19 17.88
N GLY A 68 -0.93 24.41 18.69
CA GLY A 68 -2.28 24.67 18.19
C GLY A 68 -3.03 23.47 17.63
N ARG A 69 -2.59 22.25 17.94
CA ARG A 69 -3.28 21.02 17.50
C ARG A 69 -4.61 20.87 18.23
N ILE A 70 -5.63 20.43 17.50
CA ILE A 70 -6.99 20.27 18.00
C ILE A 70 -7.34 18.79 18.13
N GLY A 71 -8.10 18.44 19.15
CA GLY A 71 -8.57 17.07 19.39
C GLY A 71 -7.50 16.15 20.00
N GLY A 72 -7.78 14.85 19.96
CA GLY A 72 -6.85 13.82 20.45
C GLY A 72 -5.71 13.55 19.47
N GLN A 73 -4.67 12.90 19.97
CA GLN A 73 -3.48 12.56 19.17
C GLN A 73 -3.81 11.79 17.89
N ASN A 74 -4.90 11.01 17.86
CA ASN A 74 -5.36 10.27 16.70
C ASN A 74 -5.84 11.16 15.52
N ALA A 75 -6.23 12.40 15.80
CA ALA A 75 -6.62 13.36 14.75
C ALA A 75 -5.40 14.06 14.10
N TRP A 76 -4.29 14.20 14.83
CA TRP A 76 -3.17 15.03 14.40
C TRP A 76 -2.52 14.58 13.07
N PRO A 77 -2.22 13.27 12.82
CA PRO A 77 -1.70 12.85 11.53
C PRO A 77 -2.73 13.00 10.42
N VAL A 78 -4.03 12.86 10.73
CA VAL A 78 -5.11 12.98 9.74
C VAL A 78 -5.15 14.40 9.16
N ASP A 79 -4.93 15.42 10.00
CA ASP A 79 -4.90 16.82 9.57
C ASP A 79 -3.74 17.14 8.61
N MET A 80 -2.73 16.29 8.54
CA MET A 80 -1.58 16.46 7.64
C MET A 80 -1.73 15.75 6.30
N LEU A 81 -2.73 14.87 6.14
CA LEU A 81 -2.98 14.13 4.90
C LEU A 81 -3.26 15.07 3.72
N GLN A 82 -2.72 14.69 2.57
CA GLN A 82 -2.95 15.33 1.28
C GLN A 82 -3.60 14.35 0.30
N PRO A 83 -4.24 14.83 -0.77
CA PRO A 83 -4.80 13.96 -1.80
C PRO A 83 -3.77 12.94 -2.33
N GLY A 84 -4.15 11.67 -2.36
CA GLY A 84 -3.30 10.55 -2.78
C GLY A 84 -2.39 9.97 -1.69
N ASP A 85 -2.44 10.48 -0.45
CA ASP A 85 -1.75 9.85 0.66
C ASP A 85 -2.49 8.60 1.15
N VAL A 86 -1.74 7.66 1.71
CA VAL A 86 -2.23 6.54 2.51
C VAL A 86 -1.76 6.75 3.94
N TYR A 87 -2.67 6.71 4.90
CA TYR A 87 -2.28 6.77 6.30
C TYR A 87 -1.70 5.42 6.73
N VAL A 88 -0.41 5.39 7.00
CA VAL A 88 0.33 4.19 7.42
C VAL A 88 0.72 4.34 8.88
N CYS A 89 0.19 3.48 9.73
CA CYS A 89 0.34 3.61 11.17
C CYS A 89 0.91 2.35 11.82
N ASP A 90 2.04 2.48 12.50
CA ASP A 90 2.55 1.50 13.45
C ASP A 90 1.89 1.75 14.82
N HIS A 91 0.88 0.94 15.15
CA HIS A 91 0.23 0.93 16.46
C HIS A 91 0.62 -0.31 17.26
N PHE A 92 1.89 -0.73 17.12
CA PHE A 92 2.55 -1.85 17.80
C PHE A 92 1.73 -3.16 17.83
N GLY A 93 0.86 -3.37 16.85
CA GLY A 93 0.01 -4.58 16.76
C GLY A 93 -1.11 -4.62 17.81
N LEU A 94 -1.47 -3.49 18.43
CA LEU A 94 -2.52 -3.42 19.45
C LEU A 94 -3.86 -3.91 18.89
N LYS A 95 -4.39 -5.00 19.47
CA LYS A 95 -5.64 -5.63 19.04
C LYS A 95 -6.81 -5.37 19.96
N GLU A 96 -6.54 -5.06 21.22
CA GLU A 96 -7.54 -4.91 22.27
C GLU A 96 -7.44 -3.54 22.93
N ASP A 97 -8.54 -3.06 23.49
CA ASP A 97 -8.61 -1.87 24.34
C ASP A 97 -8.05 -0.60 23.70
N GLY A 98 -8.33 -0.32 22.42
CA GLY A 98 -7.91 0.99 22.01
C GLY A 98 -7.76 1.30 20.52
N PRO A 99 -8.71 0.93 19.65
CA PRO A 99 -8.66 1.40 18.28
C PRO A 99 -8.71 2.93 18.23
N SER A 100 -7.71 3.53 17.61
CA SER A 100 -7.66 4.98 17.39
C SER A 100 -8.46 5.41 16.16
N ILE A 101 -8.92 4.44 15.35
CA ILE A 101 -9.68 4.67 14.12
C ILE A 101 -11.04 4.00 14.22
N GLY A 102 -12.07 4.80 14.07
CA GLY A 102 -13.45 4.43 13.80
C GLY A 102 -13.95 5.18 12.57
N ASP A 103 -15.25 5.17 12.33
CA ASP A 103 -15.89 5.76 11.15
C ASP A 103 -15.64 7.27 11.01
N ASN A 104 -15.69 8.05 12.09
CA ASN A 104 -15.44 9.50 12.06
C ASN A 104 -14.00 9.81 11.59
N VAL A 105 -13.01 9.12 12.15
CA VAL A 105 -11.61 9.29 11.74
C VAL A 105 -11.40 8.77 10.33
N GLY A 106 -12.03 7.65 9.98
CA GLY A 106 -12.02 7.09 8.64
C GLY A 106 -12.59 8.06 7.59
N ASN A 107 -13.73 8.69 7.88
CA ASN A 107 -14.32 9.73 7.02
C ASN A 107 -13.38 10.93 6.84
N ALA A 108 -12.71 11.37 7.91
CA ALA A 108 -11.75 12.47 7.84
C ALA A 108 -10.52 12.11 6.99
N ILE A 109 -9.98 10.88 7.14
CA ILE A 109 -8.89 10.36 6.31
C ILE A 109 -9.33 10.34 4.84
N TYR A 110 -10.47 9.75 4.55
CA TYR A 110 -11.00 9.63 3.20
C TYR A 110 -11.26 10.98 2.54
N ALA A 111 -11.86 11.92 3.26
CA ALA A 111 -12.15 13.26 2.75
C ALA A 111 -10.87 14.04 2.36
N ARG A 112 -9.75 13.80 3.06
CA ARG A 112 -8.48 14.48 2.79
C ARG A 112 -7.64 13.78 1.72
N SER A 113 -7.55 12.46 1.81
CA SER A 113 -6.63 11.68 0.98
C SER A 113 -7.27 11.03 -0.25
N GLY A 114 -8.58 10.75 -0.19
CA GLY A 114 -9.29 9.92 -1.17
C GLY A 114 -8.90 8.45 -1.09
N ASN A 115 -8.20 8.03 -0.03
CA ASN A 115 -7.62 6.69 0.15
C ASN A 115 -7.99 6.10 1.50
N GLY A 116 -7.63 4.81 1.68
CA GLY A 116 -7.72 4.08 2.93
C GLY A 116 -6.44 4.11 3.75
N ILE A 117 -6.25 3.06 4.55
CA ILE A 117 -5.20 2.98 5.56
C ILE A 117 -4.41 1.67 5.52
N VAL A 118 -3.20 1.70 6.03
CA VAL A 118 -2.44 0.53 6.49
C VAL A 118 -2.20 0.73 8.00
N TYR A 119 -2.87 -0.09 8.81
CA TYR A 119 -2.92 0.14 10.24
C TYR A 119 -2.50 -1.09 11.03
N ASP A 120 -1.33 -1.02 11.66
CA ASP A 120 -0.78 -2.10 12.49
C ASP A 120 -1.43 -2.12 13.88
N GLY A 121 -2.74 -2.31 13.91
CA GLY A 121 -3.59 -2.34 15.10
C GLY A 121 -5.02 -2.69 14.76
N ALA A 122 -5.93 -2.52 15.72
CA ALA A 122 -7.36 -2.73 15.53
C ALA A 122 -8.07 -1.44 15.08
N VAL A 123 -9.17 -1.61 14.34
CA VAL A 123 -10.14 -0.55 14.05
C VAL A 123 -11.52 -0.91 14.61
N ARG A 124 -12.39 0.07 14.75
CA ARG A 124 -13.80 -0.12 15.10
C ARG A 124 -14.71 0.41 13.99
N ASP A 125 -16.02 0.29 14.16
CA ASP A 125 -17.04 0.85 13.27
C ASP A 125 -16.86 0.40 11.80
N ILE A 126 -16.50 -0.88 11.59
CA ILE A 126 -16.17 -1.42 10.25
C ILE A 126 -17.29 -1.18 9.23
N ASN A 127 -18.55 -1.22 9.64
CA ASN A 127 -19.68 -0.98 8.73
C ASN A 127 -19.65 0.44 8.17
N GLY A 128 -19.40 1.46 9.02
CA GLY A 128 -19.24 2.84 8.55
C GLY A 128 -18.01 3.05 7.67
N LEU A 129 -16.91 2.34 7.96
CA LEU A 129 -15.71 2.37 7.10
C LEU A 129 -15.97 1.74 5.71
N LYS A 130 -16.81 0.70 5.62
CA LYS A 130 -17.20 0.07 4.36
C LYS A 130 -18.12 0.93 3.49
N GLU A 131 -18.77 1.93 4.04
CA GLU A 131 -19.57 2.90 3.27
C GLU A 131 -18.69 3.85 2.44
N LEU A 132 -17.41 3.97 2.77
CA LEU A 132 -16.44 4.80 2.06
C LEU A 132 -15.90 4.04 0.84
N GLU A 133 -16.37 4.38 -0.34
CA GLU A 133 -16.23 3.59 -1.58
C GLU A 133 -14.79 3.19 -1.94
N ASN A 134 -13.80 4.06 -1.75
CA ASN A 134 -12.39 3.82 -2.08
C ASN A 134 -11.50 3.68 -0.83
N PHE A 135 -12.09 3.39 0.31
CA PHE A 135 -11.36 3.25 1.57
C PHE A 135 -10.78 1.84 1.72
N THR A 136 -9.95 1.43 0.76
CA THR A 136 -9.25 0.15 0.83
C THR A 136 -8.29 0.16 2.00
N SER A 137 -8.45 -0.78 2.94
CA SER A 137 -7.71 -0.72 4.21
C SER A 137 -7.25 -2.07 4.67
N PHE A 138 -6.02 -2.09 5.18
CA PHE A 138 -5.35 -3.27 5.73
C PHE A 138 -5.15 -3.05 7.23
N VAL A 139 -5.80 -3.88 8.06
CA VAL A 139 -5.79 -3.75 9.52
C VAL A 139 -5.58 -5.09 10.20
N ARG A 140 -5.02 -5.10 11.42
CA ARG A 140 -4.74 -6.35 12.15
C ARG A 140 -6.01 -7.02 12.67
N SER A 141 -6.96 -6.25 13.18
CA SER A 141 -8.18 -6.80 13.76
C SER A 141 -9.28 -5.75 13.91
N TYR A 142 -10.40 -6.20 14.42
CA TYR A 142 -11.50 -5.37 14.90
C TYR A 142 -11.55 -5.44 16.42
N ASP A 143 -11.83 -4.31 17.05
CA ASP A 143 -12.14 -4.22 18.48
C ASP A 143 -13.19 -3.12 18.72
N PRO A 144 -14.29 -3.38 19.44
CA PRO A 144 -15.39 -2.41 19.61
C PRO A 144 -15.08 -1.33 20.65
N SER A 145 -13.95 -1.39 21.35
CA SER A 145 -13.61 -0.44 22.41
C SER A 145 -13.22 0.93 21.86
N HIS A 146 -13.04 1.89 22.77
CA HIS A 146 -12.62 3.24 22.43
C HIS A 146 -11.14 3.44 22.72
N HIS A 147 -10.50 4.22 21.83
CA HIS A 147 -9.18 4.75 22.13
C HIS A 147 -9.23 5.69 23.32
N LEU A 148 -8.58 5.30 24.41
CA LEU A 148 -8.48 6.09 25.63
C LEU A 148 -7.25 7.00 25.54
N SER A 149 -7.43 8.18 24.97
CA SER A 149 -6.36 9.19 24.82
C SER A 149 -6.44 10.32 25.84
N ASN A 150 -7.48 10.37 26.67
CA ASN A 150 -7.68 11.43 27.62
C ASN A 150 -7.31 10.95 29.03
N LEU A 151 -6.35 11.62 29.65
CA LEU A 151 -6.03 11.49 31.06
C LEU A 151 -7.11 12.19 31.92
N THR A 152 -8.29 11.60 31.99
CA THR A 152 -9.18 11.88 33.14
C THR A 152 -8.75 11.00 34.30
N ALA A 153 -8.87 11.51 35.53
CA ALA A 153 -8.43 10.80 36.71
C ALA A 153 -9.10 9.40 36.78
N GLY A 154 -8.31 8.33 36.63
CA GLY A 154 -8.76 6.95 36.65
C GLY A 154 -8.80 6.22 35.28
N ASP A 155 -8.59 6.91 34.18
CA ASP A 155 -8.58 6.27 32.86
C ASP A 155 -7.23 5.60 32.54
N ARG A 156 -7.29 4.39 32.00
CA ARG A 156 -6.12 3.69 31.47
C ARG A 156 -5.81 4.27 30.10
N MET A 157 -4.60 4.75 29.94
CA MET A 157 -4.07 5.12 28.64
C MET A 157 -3.47 3.89 27.98
N ASN A 158 -3.97 3.51 26.81
CA ASN A 158 -3.52 2.31 26.12
C ASN A 158 -2.38 2.60 25.15
N SER A 159 -2.33 3.79 24.58
CA SER A 159 -1.28 4.17 23.63
C SER A 159 -0.95 5.66 23.66
N THR A 160 0.25 5.99 23.22
CA THR A 160 0.75 7.35 23.08
C THR A 160 1.41 7.49 21.71
N MET A 161 1.02 8.49 20.93
CA MET A 161 1.66 8.78 19.66
C MET A 161 3.01 9.46 19.91
N ILE A 162 4.06 8.94 19.29
CA ILE A 162 5.42 9.44 19.49
C ILE A 162 6.00 10.12 18.26
N GLY A 163 5.35 10.00 17.10
CA GLY A 163 5.83 10.66 15.89
C GLY A 163 4.87 10.59 14.72
N ILE A 164 4.97 11.61 13.88
CA ILE A 164 4.28 11.73 12.59
C ILE A 164 5.35 12.02 11.54
N ASN A 165 5.23 11.43 10.34
CA ASN A 165 6.23 11.53 9.27
C ASN A 165 7.65 11.15 9.73
N ILE A 166 7.75 10.04 10.45
CA ILE A 166 9.01 9.42 10.86
C ILE A 166 9.11 8.01 10.25
N PRO A 167 10.33 7.43 10.18
CA PRO A 167 10.47 6.01 9.86
C PRO A 167 9.72 5.14 10.86
N ILE A 168 8.94 4.19 10.36
CA ILE A 168 8.17 3.26 11.18
C ILE A 168 8.41 1.82 10.73
N ARG A 169 7.87 0.87 11.49
CA ARG A 169 7.87 -0.54 11.17
C ARG A 169 6.44 -1.05 10.96
N ILE A 170 6.20 -1.71 9.84
CA ILE A 170 4.97 -2.49 9.61
C ILE A 170 5.37 -3.96 9.43
N GLY A 171 5.02 -4.80 10.39
CA GLY A 171 5.49 -6.17 10.43
C GLY A 171 7.02 -6.24 10.41
N ARG A 172 7.61 -6.71 9.30
CA ARG A 172 9.06 -6.78 9.08
C ARG A 172 9.58 -5.69 8.12
N ALA A 173 8.68 -4.91 7.54
CA ALA A 173 9.05 -3.84 6.62
C ALA A 173 9.42 -2.56 7.36
N THR A 174 10.45 -1.86 6.87
CA THR A 174 10.72 -0.47 7.24
C THR A 174 9.99 0.43 6.25
N VAL A 175 9.19 1.36 6.75
CA VAL A 175 8.42 2.30 5.96
C VAL A 175 8.87 3.71 6.24
N LEU A 176 9.25 4.42 5.20
CA LEU A 176 9.61 5.84 5.29
C LEU A 176 8.43 6.71 4.85
N PRO A 177 8.31 7.94 5.39
CA PRO A 177 7.41 8.93 4.83
C PRO A 177 7.69 9.12 3.34
N GLY A 178 6.63 9.05 2.52
CA GLY A 178 6.74 9.19 1.08
C GLY A 178 6.96 7.90 0.29
N ASP A 179 7.17 6.75 0.94
CA ASP A 179 7.19 5.46 0.25
C ASP A 179 5.88 5.23 -0.50
N VAL A 180 5.95 4.57 -1.64
CA VAL A 180 4.73 4.16 -2.36
C VAL A 180 4.16 2.92 -1.69
N VAL A 181 2.91 3.03 -1.26
CA VAL A 181 2.12 1.93 -0.73
C VAL A 181 1.40 1.24 -1.87
N LEU A 182 1.58 -0.07 -1.99
CA LEU A 182 0.82 -0.92 -2.91
C LEU A 182 0.17 -2.05 -2.09
N GLY A 183 -1.13 -1.92 -1.86
CA GLY A 183 -1.95 -2.92 -1.18
C GLY A 183 -2.86 -3.64 -2.15
N ARG A 184 -2.81 -4.97 -2.15
CA ARG A 184 -3.64 -5.85 -2.98
C ARG A 184 -4.06 -7.08 -2.18
N ASP A 185 -4.90 -7.92 -2.78
CA ASP A 185 -5.12 -9.27 -2.28
C ASP A 185 -3.77 -9.96 -2.11
N GLY A 186 -3.51 -10.47 -0.91
CA GLY A 186 -2.22 -11.04 -0.52
C GLY A 186 -1.37 -10.15 0.39
N GLY A 187 -1.56 -8.82 0.44
CA GLY A 187 -0.84 -7.97 1.40
C GLY A 187 -0.47 -6.58 0.93
N VAL A 188 0.46 -5.97 1.62
CA VAL A 188 0.92 -4.60 1.37
C VAL A 188 2.42 -4.57 1.15
N MET A 189 2.84 -3.89 0.09
CA MET A 189 4.23 -3.62 -0.22
C MET A 189 4.53 -2.12 -0.08
N PHE A 190 5.71 -1.82 0.45
CA PHE A 190 6.22 -0.46 0.61
C PHE A 190 7.41 -0.28 -0.33
N ILE A 191 7.22 0.54 -1.36
CA ILE A 191 8.17 0.68 -2.46
C ILE A 191 8.89 2.02 -2.31
N PRO A 192 10.23 2.02 -2.20
CA PRO A 192 11.00 3.26 -2.22
C PRO A 192 10.67 4.09 -3.47
N PRO A 193 10.40 5.40 -3.35
CA PRO A 193 9.93 6.23 -4.46
C PRO A 193 10.82 6.18 -5.71
N GLN A 194 12.12 6.07 -5.53
CA GLN A 194 13.10 5.97 -6.62
C GLN A 194 12.98 4.68 -7.45
N LEU A 195 12.27 3.65 -6.95
CA LEU A 195 12.02 2.41 -7.67
C LEU A 195 10.65 2.38 -8.36
N ALA A 196 9.76 3.32 -8.06
CA ALA A 196 8.37 3.28 -8.50
C ALA A 196 8.22 3.21 -10.03
N GLU A 197 8.95 4.03 -10.77
CA GLU A 197 8.90 4.01 -12.24
C GLU A 197 9.46 2.69 -12.81
N LYS A 198 10.55 2.19 -12.24
CA LYS A 198 11.13 0.90 -12.64
C LYS A 198 10.16 -0.27 -12.40
N VAL A 199 9.41 -0.23 -11.29
CA VAL A 199 8.37 -1.22 -10.97
C VAL A 199 7.28 -1.20 -12.04
N VAL A 200 6.77 -0.02 -12.40
CA VAL A 200 5.73 0.11 -13.43
C VAL A 200 6.22 -0.39 -14.79
N GLN A 201 7.42 0.01 -15.21
CA GLN A 201 8.00 -0.42 -16.49
C GLN A 201 8.23 -1.94 -16.54
N TYR A 202 8.72 -2.52 -15.46
CA TYR A 202 8.90 -3.97 -15.35
C TYR A 202 7.55 -4.70 -15.43
N SER A 203 6.54 -4.21 -14.71
CA SER A 203 5.19 -4.76 -14.71
C SER A 203 4.58 -4.73 -16.11
N GLU A 204 4.64 -3.62 -16.83
CA GLU A 204 4.10 -3.50 -18.18
C GLU A 204 4.70 -4.55 -19.14
N ILE A 205 6.02 -4.75 -19.09
CA ILE A 205 6.70 -5.75 -19.91
C ILE A 205 6.28 -7.16 -19.49
N THR A 206 6.23 -7.45 -18.19
CA THR A 206 5.85 -8.76 -17.66
C THR A 206 4.43 -9.11 -18.06
N GLN A 207 3.48 -8.21 -17.91
CA GLN A 207 2.08 -8.42 -18.31
C GLN A 207 1.92 -8.71 -19.79
N LEU A 208 2.66 -8.02 -20.66
CA LEU A 208 2.65 -8.32 -22.09
C LEU A 208 3.17 -9.73 -22.38
N ARG A 209 4.25 -10.14 -21.70
CA ARG A 209 4.81 -11.49 -21.83
C ARG A 209 3.84 -12.56 -21.32
N ASP A 210 3.18 -12.31 -20.22
CA ASP A 210 2.18 -13.22 -19.62
C ASP A 210 0.96 -13.36 -20.54
N HIS A 211 0.43 -12.26 -21.07
CA HIS A 211 -0.69 -12.31 -22.03
C HIS A 211 -0.35 -13.13 -23.26
N PHE A 212 0.81 -12.91 -23.85
CA PHE A 212 1.31 -13.70 -24.98
C PHE A 212 1.47 -15.17 -24.57
N GLY A 213 2.19 -15.43 -23.49
CA GLY A 213 2.46 -16.78 -22.99
C GLY A 213 1.18 -17.57 -22.73
N HIS A 214 0.23 -16.98 -21.99
CA HIS A 214 -1.06 -17.59 -21.71
C HIS A 214 -1.86 -17.90 -22.97
N GLN A 215 -1.84 -16.99 -23.97
CA GLN A 215 -2.51 -17.25 -25.25
C GLN A 215 -1.85 -18.41 -25.97
N ARG A 216 -0.52 -18.42 -26.11
CA ARG A 216 0.22 -19.47 -26.81
C ARG A 216 0.12 -20.83 -26.13
N LEU A 217 0.05 -20.86 -24.79
CA LEU A 217 -0.23 -22.09 -24.02
C LEU A 217 -1.63 -22.65 -24.31
N ARG A 218 -2.67 -21.79 -24.33
CA ARG A 218 -4.03 -22.21 -24.68
C ARG A 218 -4.14 -22.70 -26.13
N GLU A 219 -3.40 -22.10 -27.05
CA GLU A 219 -3.27 -22.53 -28.45
C GLU A 219 -2.43 -23.82 -28.61
N LYS A 220 -1.79 -24.31 -27.54
CA LYS A 220 -0.85 -25.44 -27.54
C LYS A 220 0.33 -25.23 -28.52
N LYS A 221 0.68 -23.99 -28.78
CA LYS A 221 1.80 -23.63 -29.66
C LYS A 221 3.14 -23.82 -28.98
N TYR A 222 3.20 -23.54 -27.67
CA TYR A 222 4.36 -23.76 -26.81
C TYR A 222 3.97 -24.57 -25.56
N THR A 223 4.97 -25.21 -24.97
CA THR A 223 4.83 -25.90 -23.66
C THR A 223 5.06 -24.93 -22.51
N ALA A 224 4.60 -25.26 -21.30
CA ALA A 224 4.88 -24.50 -20.10
C ALA A 224 6.39 -24.31 -19.90
N GLY A 225 7.19 -25.38 -20.06
CA GLY A 225 8.64 -25.30 -19.94
C GLY A 225 9.31 -24.33 -20.93
N GLN A 226 8.74 -24.12 -22.11
CA GLN A 226 9.23 -23.13 -23.08
C GLN A 226 8.86 -21.69 -22.69
N ILE A 227 7.68 -21.49 -22.10
CA ILE A 227 7.22 -20.16 -21.70
C ILE A 227 7.85 -19.72 -20.37
N ASP A 228 8.05 -20.63 -19.40
CA ASP A 228 8.57 -20.33 -18.08
C ASP A 228 10.10 -20.21 -18.01
N THR A 229 10.79 -20.43 -19.11
CA THR A 229 12.25 -20.32 -19.20
C THR A 229 12.65 -19.11 -20.04
N ARG A 230 13.96 -18.94 -20.23
CA ARG A 230 14.47 -17.93 -21.18
C ARG A 230 14.00 -18.27 -22.58
N TRP A 231 13.30 -17.36 -23.23
CA TRP A 231 12.75 -17.56 -24.57
C TRP A 231 13.85 -17.66 -25.62
N THR A 232 13.62 -18.54 -26.56
CA THR A 232 14.46 -18.64 -27.75
C THR A 232 14.17 -17.48 -28.72
N ASP A 233 15.06 -17.22 -29.66
CA ASP A 233 14.88 -16.19 -30.68
C ASP A 233 13.58 -16.37 -31.48
N ALA A 234 13.14 -17.61 -31.70
CA ALA A 234 11.89 -17.92 -32.36
C ALA A 234 10.67 -17.49 -31.53
N ILE A 235 10.69 -17.68 -30.21
CA ILE A 235 9.62 -17.24 -29.33
C ILE A 235 9.62 -15.71 -29.22
N GLU A 236 10.80 -15.08 -29.13
CA GLU A 236 10.92 -13.61 -29.08
C GLU A 236 10.45 -12.97 -30.41
N ALA A 237 10.67 -13.60 -31.55
CA ALA A 237 10.16 -13.16 -32.85
C ALA A 237 8.63 -13.29 -32.94
N ASP A 238 8.06 -14.41 -32.46
CA ASP A 238 6.60 -14.60 -32.38
C ASP A 238 5.96 -13.57 -31.44
N PHE A 239 6.57 -13.30 -30.26
CA PHE A 239 6.09 -12.27 -29.37
C PHE A 239 6.10 -10.88 -30.02
N THR A 240 7.16 -10.56 -30.72
CA THR A 240 7.27 -9.28 -31.44
C THR A 240 6.19 -9.12 -32.53
N ALA A 241 5.91 -10.18 -33.29
CA ALA A 241 4.82 -10.21 -34.27
C ALA A 241 3.45 -10.04 -33.57
N TRP A 242 3.23 -10.81 -32.52
CA TRP A 242 2.00 -10.76 -31.71
C TRP A 242 1.74 -9.38 -31.10
N LEU A 243 2.76 -8.68 -30.61
CA LEU A 243 2.62 -7.31 -30.09
C LEU A 243 2.10 -6.35 -31.19
N ARG A 244 2.62 -6.45 -32.41
CA ARG A 244 2.18 -5.63 -33.55
C ARG A 244 0.74 -5.90 -33.95
N GLU A 245 0.34 -7.18 -33.94
CA GLU A 245 -1.02 -7.61 -34.30
C GLU A 245 -2.07 -7.24 -33.29
N ASN A 246 -1.68 -7.13 -32.02
CA ASN A 246 -2.61 -6.93 -30.89
C ASN A 246 -2.50 -5.54 -30.22
N ILE A 247 -1.69 -4.63 -30.75
CA ILE A 247 -1.30 -3.37 -30.11
C ILE A 247 -2.47 -2.56 -29.55
N ASP A 248 -3.63 -2.57 -30.20
CA ASP A 248 -4.81 -1.81 -29.77
C ASP A 248 -5.69 -2.56 -28.74
N LYS A 249 -5.35 -3.81 -28.40
CA LYS A 249 -6.12 -4.68 -27.50
C LYS A 249 -5.36 -4.99 -26.20
N LEU A 250 -4.12 -4.53 -26.09
CA LEU A 250 -3.25 -4.85 -24.96
C LEU A 250 -3.59 -3.98 -23.75
N PRO A 251 -3.39 -4.49 -22.52
CA PRO A 251 -3.66 -3.74 -21.29
C PRO A 251 -2.63 -2.63 -21.01
N VAL A 252 -1.55 -2.58 -21.78
CA VAL A 252 -0.49 -1.58 -21.70
C VAL A 252 -0.75 -0.47 -22.73
N PRO A 253 -0.54 0.82 -22.38
CA PRO A 253 -0.78 1.92 -23.31
C PRO A 253 0.00 1.73 -24.63
N ARG A 254 -0.65 2.00 -25.76
CA ARG A 254 -0.07 1.85 -27.11
C ARG A 254 1.33 2.45 -27.24
N GLN A 255 1.53 3.66 -26.70
CA GLN A 255 2.84 4.34 -26.74
C GLN A 255 3.94 3.49 -26.10
N GLN A 256 3.67 2.83 -24.97
CA GLN A 256 4.63 1.97 -24.29
C GLN A 256 4.95 0.72 -25.10
N VAL A 257 3.94 0.13 -25.74
CA VAL A 257 4.14 -1.02 -26.63
C VAL A 257 5.01 -0.62 -27.83
N GLU A 258 4.81 0.55 -28.42
CA GLU A 258 5.64 1.09 -29.50
C GLU A 258 7.10 1.31 -29.04
N GLU A 259 7.33 1.79 -27.82
CA GLU A 259 8.68 1.95 -27.26
C GLU A 259 9.38 0.58 -27.07
N ILE A 260 8.64 -0.41 -26.56
CA ILE A 260 9.15 -1.79 -26.41
C ILE A 260 9.52 -2.36 -27.79
N LEU A 261 8.68 -2.17 -28.81
CA LEU A 261 8.96 -2.62 -30.18
C LEU A 261 10.19 -1.94 -30.80
N LYS A 262 10.39 -0.62 -30.55
CA LYS A 262 11.59 0.11 -30.99
C LYS A 262 12.87 -0.42 -30.33
N GLY A 263 12.80 -0.74 -29.03
CA GLY A 263 13.93 -1.33 -28.31
C GLY A 263 14.32 -2.73 -28.80
N ARG A 264 13.37 -3.49 -29.34
CA ARG A 264 13.58 -4.85 -29.90
C ARG A 264 14.06 -4.86 -31.35
N ALA A 265 13.94 -3.75 -32.06
CA ALA A 265 14.40 -3.61 -33.44
C ALA A 265 15.89 -3.25 -33.56
N ARG A 266 16.57 -3.05 -32.43
CA ARG A 266 18.02 -2.80 -32.31
C ARG A 266 18.73 -4.05 -31.78
#